data_54e7132ec29112ffbc9c1c285094be4b
#
_entry.id   54e7132ec29112ffbc9c1c285094be4b
#
_cell.length_a   1.000
_cell.length_b   1.000
_cell.length_c   1.000
_cell.angle_alpha   90.00
_cell.angle_beta   90.00
_cell.angle_gamma   90.00
#
_symmetry.space_group_name_H-M   'P 1'
#
loop_
_entity.id
_entity.type
_entity.pdbx_description
1 polymer ?
#
loop_
_entity_poly.entity_id
_entity_poly.type
_entity_poly.pdbx_seq_one_letter_code
_entity_poly.pdbx_strand_id
1 'polypeptide(L)'
;MGKLKNRLILSAMMLTLPLTGLVVFGLLSEHNFNTLPYFTVDGKVDHRSLEAQRVGDFQLTNQKSEDFHSDQLVGKVWMAAFFGTDAPHVAQVTKQLLWPNFRYRDEGDIAVVCFSLNPEHDTPEVLAEYVERNTRYNGFDGKWQFLTGAPEEIDRLVAEDFMIQRDPEDPNNVATLWLVDAEGFLRGVYHAASEDDIRDAVEDIALLKKEMDVATYARE
;
A
#
# COMPACT_ATOMS: atom_id res chain seq x y z
N MET A 1 27.30 62.07 -14.48
CA MET A 1 26.16 61.53 -13.69
C MET A 1 25.49 60.29 -14.28
N GLY A 2 25.49 60.03 -15.59
CA GLY A 2 24.82 58.89 -16.20
C GLY A 2 25.44 57.50 -15.88
N LYS A 3 26.78 57.39 -15.87
CA LYS A 3 27.46 56.09 -15.67
C LYS A 3 27.29 55.50 -14.26
N LEU A 4 27.15 56.36 -13.25
CA LEU A 4 26.96 55.93 -11.84
C LEU A 4 25.54 55.43 -11.63
N LYS A 5 24.53 56.11 -12.25
CA LYS A 5 23.11 55.75 -12.21
C LYS A 5 22.86 54.40 -12.88
N ASN A 6 23.51 54.14 -14.03
CA ASN A 6 23.41 52.86 -14.72
C ASN A 6 24.08 51.68 -13.94
N ARG A 7 25.19 51.95 -13.23
CA ARG A 7 25.84 50.93 -12.39
C ARG A 7 24.98 50.59 -11.18
N LEU A 8 24.32 51.56 -10.53
CA LEU A 8 23.40 51.31 -9.43
C LEU A 8 22.15 50.55 -9.86
N ILE A 9 21.60 50.86 -11.03
CA ILE A 9 20.45 50.12 -11.61
C ILE A 9 20.84 48.69 -11.92
N LEU A 10 22.04 48.44 -12.53
CA LEU A 10 22.52 47.12 -12.86
C LEU A 10 22.76 46.28 -11.58
N SER A 11 23.33 46.87 -10.54
CA SER A 11 23.56 46.20 -9.25
C SER A 11 22.25 45.87 -8.54
N ALA A 12 21.27 46.75 -8.59
CA ALA A 12 19.92 46.52 -8.04
C ALA A 12 19.21 45.39 -8.80
N MET A 13 19.28 45.38 -10.14
CA MET A 13 18.74 44.31 -10.98
C MET A 13 19.41 42.96 -10.72
N MET A 14 20.71 42.95 -10.49
CA MET A 14 21.47 41.72 -10.22
C MET A 14 21.14 41.09 -8.85
N LEU A 15 20.66 41.91 -7.90
CA LEU A 15 20.23 41.47 -6.58
C LEU A 15 18.75 41.06 -6.53
N THR A 16 17.90 41.78 -7.27
CA THR A 16 16.44 41.53 -7.26
C THR A 16 16.02 40.37 -8.12
N LEU A 17 16.71 40.10 -9.24
CA LEU A 17 16.40 38.96 -10.13
C LEU A 17 16.49 37.60 -9.46
N PRO A 18 17.55 37.23 -8.72
CA PRO A 18 17.59 35.95 -8.00
C PRO A 18 16.59 35.89 -6.84
N LEU A 19 16.33 37.02 -6.17
CA LEU A 19 15.34 37.06 -5.08
C LEU A 19 13.91 36.88 -5.58
N THR A 20 13.55 37.52 -6.66
CA THR A 20 12.23 37.31 -7.32
C THR A 20 12.12 35.95 -7.92
N GLY A 21 13.20 35.37 -8.49
CA GLY A 21 13.24 34.01 -8.97
C GLY A 21 13.02 32.99 -7.85
N LEU A 22 13.60 33.21 -6.69
CA LEU A 22 13.44 32.35 -5.51
C LEU A 22 12.03 32.44 -4.92
N VAL A 23 11.44 33.64 -4.88
CA VAL A 23 10.06 33.84 -4.44
C VAL A 23 9.07 33.24 -5.44
N VAL A 24 9.26 33.46 -6.74
CA VAL A 24 8.43 32.88 -7.81
C VAL A 24 8.58 31.38 -7.83
N PHE A 25 9.80 30.83 -7.68
CA PHE A 25 10.02 29.41 -7.54
C PHE A 25 9.35 28.85 -6.27
N GLY A 26 9.40 29.54 -5.14
CA GLY A 26 8.71 29.16 -3.91
C GLY A 26 7.18 29.21 -4.02
N LEU A 27 6.64 30.18 -4.78
CA LEU A 27 5.19 30.32 -5.01
C LEU A 27 4.68 29.38 -6.12
N LEU A 28 5.53 29.02 -7.10
CA LEU A 28 5.20 28.07 -8.16
C LEU A 28 5.61 26.64 -7.80
N SER A 29 6.49 26.43 -6.86
CA SER A 29 6.65 25.17 -6.11
C SER A 29 5.47 25.06 -5.17
N GLU A 30 4.28 24.88 -5.71
CA GLU A 30 3.33 24.05 -5.00
C GLU A 30 4.09 22.76 -4.72
N HIS A 31 4.41 22.54 -3.47
CA HIS A 31 4.78 21.22 -3.01
C HIS A 31 3.52 20.36 -3.19
N ASN A 32 3.27 19.95 -4.41
CA ASN A 32 2.48 18.78 -4.70
C ASN A 32 3.28 17.65 -4.06
N PHE A 33 3.12 17.49 -2.76
CA PHE A 33 3.28 16.19 -2.16
C PHE A 33 2.22 15.37 -2.89
N ASN A 34 2.65 14.55 -3.83
CA ASN A 34 1.78 13.56 -4.42
C ASN A 34 1.31 12.70 -3.25
N THR A 35 0.13 13.04 -2.73
CA THR A 35 -0.55 12.21 -1.75
C THR A 35 -1.38 11.22 -2.51
N LEU A 36 -1.40 9.98 -2.05
CA LEU A 36 -2.26 8.98 -2.68
C LEU A 36 -3.73 9.30 -2.39
N PRO A 37 -4.63 9.01 -3.33
CA PRO A 37 -6.06 9.18 -3.12
C PRO A 37 -6.57 8.24 -2.01
N TYR A 38 -7.73 8.57 -1.45
CA TYR A 38 -8.53 7.67 -0.65
C TYR A 38 -9.59 7.02 -1.53
N PHE A 39 -9.89 5.75 -1.26
CA PHE A 39 -10.97 5.06 -1.94
C PHE A 39 -12.26 5.17 -1.16
N THR A 40 -13.38 5.27 -1.87
CA THR A 40 -14.75 5.26 -1.34
C THR A 40 -15.57 4.29 -2.16
N VAL A 41 -16.78 3.95 -1.73
CA VAL A 41 -17.71 3.11 -2.49
C VAL A 41 -18.02 3.72 -3.87
N ASP A 42 -18.05 5.06 -3.97
CA ASP A 42 -18.36 5.79 -5.19
C ASP A 42 -17.13 6.12 -6.07
N GLY A 43 -15.93 5.79 -5.62
CA GLY A 43 -14.70 6.05 -6.37
C GLY A 43 -13.54 6.56 -5.55
N LYS A 44 -12.66 7.40 -6.17
CA LYS A 44 -11.48 7.98 -5.54
C LYS A 44 -11.73 9.42 -5.12
N VAL A 45 -11.22 9.79 -3.97
CA VAL A 45 -11.21 11.18 -3.47
C VAL A 45 -9.79 11.59 -3.09
N ASP A 46 -9.42 12.85 -3.37
CA ASP A 46 -8.05 13.35 -3.18
C ASP A 46 -7.71 13.67 -1.71
N HIS A 47 -8.69 13.61 -0.83
CA HIS A 47 -8.51 13.89 0.60
C HIS A 47 -9.31 12.92 1.45
N ARG A 48 -8.89 12.73 2.69
CA ARG A 48 -9.61 11.92 3.66
C ARG A 48 -11.00 12.49 3.91
N SER A 49 -12.02 11.69 3.67
CA SER A 49 -13.42 11.99 3.92
C SER A 49 -14.01 10.99 4.93
N LEU A 50 -15.22 11.28 5.41
CA LEU A 50 -15.97 10.34 6.27
C LEU A 50 -16.40 9.08 5.50
N GLU A 51 -16.38 9.15 4.17
CA GLU A 51 -16.76 8.05 3.27
C GLU A 51 -15.54 7.23 2.81
N ALA A 52 -14.32 7.62 3.24
CA ALA A 52 -13.11 6.90 2.90
C ALA A 52 -13.16 5.47 3.46
N GLN A 53 -12.97 4.50 2.57
CA GLN A 53 -13.04 3.09 2.92
C GLN A 53 -11.88 2.70 3.82
N ARG A 54 -12.21 2.10 4.93
CA ARG A 54 -11.27 1.60 5.92
C ARG A 54 -11.53 0.12 6.15
N VAL A 55 -10.45 -0.66 6.23
CA VAL A 55 -10.53 -2.07 6.59
C VAL A 55 -10.98 -2.19 8.05
N GLY A 56 -12.04 -2.96 8.27
CA GLY A 56 -12.59 -3.23 9.59
C GLY A 56 -11.72 -4.18 10.41
N ASP A 57 -12.11 -4.38 11.66
CA ASP A 57 -11.43 -5.33 12.52
C ASP A 57 -11.71 -6.76 12.04
N PHE A 58 -10.67 -7.61 12.06
CA PHE A 58 -10.76 -9.02 11.73
C PHE A 58 -9.85 -9.89 12.60
N GLN A 59 -10.24 -11.15 12.74
CA GLN A 59 -9.43 -12.18 13.38
C GLN A 59 -9.41 -13.41 12.47
N LEU A 60 -8.21 -13.81 12.04
CA LEU A 60 -7.98 -14.94 11.14
C LEU A 60 -6.84 -15.79 11.68
N THR A 61 -6.55 -16.91 11.04
CA THR A 61 -5.45 -17.81 11.40
C THR A 61 -4.37 -17.72 10.33
N ASN A 62 -3.11 -17.61 10.74
CA ASN A 62 -2.00 -17.56 9.80
C ASN A 62 -1.46 -18.96 9.42
N GLN A 63 -0.50 -18.99 8.49
CA GLN A 63 0.17 -20.22 8.02
C GLN A 63 0.97 -20.98 9.10
N LYS A 64 1.11 -20.43 10.29
CA LYS A 64 1.75 -21.08 11.46
C LYS A 64 0.74 -21.59 12.47
N SER A 65 -0.55 -21.58 12.13
CA SER A 65 -1.68 -21.89 13.02
C SER A 65 -1.77 -20.94 14.24
N GLU A 66 -1.32 -19.70 14.08
CA GLU A 66 -1.41 -18.67 15.11
C GLU A 66 -2.56 -17.71 14.79
N ASP A 67 -3.22 -17.19 15.82
CA ASP A 67 -4.23 -16.16 15.67
C ASP A 67 -3.59 -14.86 15.16
N PHE A 68 -4.17 -14.28 14.13
CA PHE A 68 -3.78 -13.01 13.56
C PHE A 68 -4.93 -12.01 13.67
N HIS A 69 -4.67 -10.89 14.32
CA HIS A 69 -5.62 -9.80 14.53
C HIS A 69 -5.23 -8.59 13.72
N SER A 70 -6.23 -7.85 13.19
CA SER A 70 -6.03 -6.63 12.42
C SER A 70 -5.25 -5.54 13.17
N ASP A 71 -5.30 -5.53 14.50
CA ASP A 71 -4.54 -4.59 15.35
C ASP A 71 -3.01 -4.71 15.19
N GLN A 72 -2.52 -5.88 14.75
CA GLN A 72 -1.11 -6.09 14.40
C GLN A 72 -0.66 -5.27 13.18
N LEU A 73 -1.60 -4.73 12.41
CA LEU A 73 -1.36 -3.90 11.23
C LEU A 73 -1.48 -2.39 11.53
N VAL A 74 -1.96 -2.02 12.70
CA VAL A 74 -2.06 -0.61 13.10
C VAL A 74 -0.67 0.03 13.11
N GLY A 75 -0.55 1.20 12.48
CA GLY A 75 0.71 1.91 12.34
C GLY A 75 1.64 1.37 11.25
N LYS A 76 1.18 0.40 10.44
CA LYS A 76 1.93 -0.14 9.31
C LYS A 76 1.27 0.23 7.98
N VAL A 77 2.08 0.50 6.98
CA VAL A 77 1.65 0.47 5.58
C VAL A 77 1.68 -0.98 5.11
N TRP A 78 0.62 -1.47 4.50
CA TRP A 78 0.58 -2.86 4.13
C TRP A 78 -0.14 -3.13 2.81
N MET A 79 0.25 -4.21 2.17
CA MET A 79 -0.38 -4.70 0.96
C MET A 79 -1.31 -5.87 1.29
N ALA A 80 -2.54 -5.81 0.80
CA ALA A 80 -3.52 -6.88 0.89
C ALA A 80 -3.65 -7.58 -0.47
N ALA A 81 -3.26 -8.84 -0.55
CA ALA A 81 -3.42 -9.68 -1.73
C ALA A 81 -4.45 -10.78 -1.46
N PHE A 82 -5.19 -11.17 -2.49
CA PHE A 82 -6.22 -12.19 -2.41
C PHE A 82 -5.85 -13.35 -3.33
N PHE A 83 -5.98 -14.59 -2.85
CA PHE A 83 -5.53 -15.77 -3.57
C PHE A 83 -6.27 -17.04 -3.13
N GLY A 84 -6.19 -18.09 -3.95
CA GLY A 84 -6.43 -19.47 -3.54
C GLY A 84 -5.20 -20.27 -3.90
N THR A 85 -4.75 -21.21 -3.05
CA THR A 85 -3.55 -22.01 -3.34
C THR A 85 -3.71 -22.88 -4.59
N ASP A 86 -4.94 -23.16 -4.98
CA ASP A 86 -5.37 -23.89 -6.17
C ASP A 86 -5.67 -23.01 -7.39
N ALA A 87 -5.61 -21.67 -7.24
CA ALA A 87 -5.91 -20.75 -8.34
C ALA A 87 -4.82 -20.77 -9.43
N PRO A 88 -5.20 -20.65 -10.72
CA PRO A 88 -4.24 -20.78 -11.84
C PRO A 88 -3.07 -19.79 -11.80
N HIS A 89 -3.28 -18.57 -11.28
CA HIS A 89 -2.29 -17.49 -11.29
C HIS A 89 -1.59 -17.27 -9.96
N VAL A 90 -1.89 -18.07 -8.94
CA VAL A 90 -1.36 -17.88 -7.59
C VAL A 90 0.17 -17.88 -7.53
N ALA A 91 0.82 -18.77 -8.27
CA ALA A 91 2.28 -18.83 -8.32
C ALA A 91 2.90 -17.56 -8.91
N GLN A 92 2.24 -16.92 -9.90
CA GLN A 92 2.68 -15.66 -10.47
C GLN A 92 2.51 -14.52 -9.47
N VAL A 93 1.36 -14.40 -8.82
CA VAL A 93 1.10 -13.40 -7.77
C VAL A 93 2.14 -13.53 -6.65
N THR A 94 2.35 -14.73 -6.13
CA THR A 94 3.36 -14.97 -5.08
C THR A 94 4.76 -14.57 -5.54
N LYS A 95 5.14 -14.89 -6.78
CA LYS A 95 6.43 -14.48 -7.34
C LYS A 95 6.59 -12.96 -7.40
N GLN A 96 5.55 -12.24 -7.79
CA GLN A 96 5.58 -10.78 -7.84
C GLN A 96 5.71 -10.17 -6.44
N LEU A 97 5.05 -10.75 -5.44
CA LEU A 97 5.12 -10.28 -4.06
C LEU A 97 6.47 -10.57 -3.36
N LEU A 98 7.34 -11.41 -3.94
CA LEU A 98 8.71 -11.60 -3.43
C LEU A 98 9.51 -10.30 -3.43
N TRP A 99 9.37 -9.48 -4.46
CA TRP A 99 10.14 -8.26 -4.59
C TRP A 99 9.79 -7.19 -3.54
N PRO A 100 8.53 -6.78 -3.30
CA PRO A 100 8.21 -5.85 -2.23
C PRO A 100 8.61 -6.40 -0.84
N ASN A 101 8.40 -7.69 -0.57
CA ASN A 101 8.85 -8.30 0.68
C ASN A 101 10.37 -8.20 0.84
N PHE A 102 11.15 -8.47 -0.20
CA PHE A 102 12.59 -8.33 -0.16
C PHE A 102 13.03 -6.87 -0.05
N ARG A 103 12.38 -5.95 -0.78
CA ARG A 103 12.69 -4.53 -0.79
C ARG A 103 12.56 -3.90 0.59
N TYR A 104 11.52 -4.29 1.32
CA TYR A 104 11.17 -3.75 2.62
C TYR A 104 11.44 -4.70 3.80
N ARG A 105 12.30 -5.71 3.61
CA ARG A 105 12.56 -6.73 4.64
C ARG A 105 13.03 -6.19 5.99
N ASP A 106 13.76 -5.06 5.97
CA ASP A 106 14.33 -4.45 7.17
C ASP A 106 13.42 -3.36 7.79
N GLU A 107 12.27 -3.08 7.16
CA GLU A 107 11.31 -2.04 7.58
C GLU A 107 10.23 -2.66 8.48
N GLY A 108 10.18 -2.27 9.75
CA GLY A 108 9.23 -2.83 10.75
C GLY A 108 7.77 -2.40 10.56
N ASP A 109 7.57 -1.33 9.82
CA ASP A 109 6.31 -0.63 9.59
C ASP A 109 5.66 -0.98 8.22
N ILE A 110 6.15 -2.04 7.55
CA ILE A 110 5.58 -2.55 6.30
C ILE A 110 5.22 -4.02 6.46
N ALA A 111 4.07 -4.42 5.91
CA ALA A 111 3.62 -5.81 5.89
C ALA A 111 3.00 -6.18 4.53
N VAL A 112 2.99 -7.49 4.22
CA VAL A 112 2.23 -8.08 3.12
C VAL A 112 1.31 -9.14 3.71
N VAL A 113 0.02 -9.02 3.45
CA VAL A 113 -1.01 -9.91 3.96
C VAL A 113 -1.75 -10.53 2.78
N CYS A 114 -1.74 -11.85 2.71
CA CYS A 114 -2.42 -12.62 1.69
C CYS A 114 -3.63 -13.31 2.32
N PHE A 115 -4.83 -13.02 1.82
CA PHE A 115 -6.09 -13.60 2.29
C PHE A 115 -6.49 -14.74 1.38
N SER A 116 -6.74 -15.93 1.94
CA SER A 116 -7.26 -17.05 1.16
C SER A 116 -8.72 -16.80 0.77
N LEU A 117 -9.03 -17.04 -0.49
CA LEU A 117 -10.39 -17.01 -1.05
C LEU A 117 -11.10 -18.35 -0.99
N ASN A 118 -10.37 -19.41 -0.64
CA ASN A 118 -10.86 -20.77 -0.52
C ASN A 118 -10.49 -21.39 0.86
N PRO A 119 -11.00 -20.78 1.97
CA PRO A 119 -10.57 -21.18 3.31
C PRO A 119 -10.93 -22.63 3.69
N GLU A 120 -11.90 -23.24 3.02
CA GLU A 120 -12.21 -24.67 3.21
C GLU A 120 -11.07 -25.58 2.70
N HIS A 121 -10.41 -25.18 1.64
CA HIS A 121 -9.25 -25.88 1.09
C HIS A 121 -7.94 -25.41 1.74
N ASP A 122 -7.76 -24.12 1.90
CA ASP A 122 -6.53 -23.49 2.34
C ASP A 122 -6.44 -23.45 3.87
N THR A 123 -6.33 -24.65 4.47
CA THR A 123 -6.08 -24.74 5.92
C THR A 123 -4.71 -24.17 6.28
N PRO A 124 -4.41 -23.86 7.55
CA PRO A 124 -3.11 -23.39 7.96
C PRO A 124 -1.95 -24.30 7.52
N GLU A 125 -2.17 -25.62 7.52
CA GLU A 125 -1.19 -26.61 7.07
C GLU A 125 -0.95 -26.52 5.56
N VAL A 126 -2.00 -26.36 4.75
CA VAL A 126 -1.90 -26.16 3.29
C VAL A 126 -1.18 -24.87 2.99
N LEU A 127 -1.50 -23.78 3.72
CA LEU A 127 -0.81 -22.50 3.59
C LEU A 127 0.66 -22.60 3.96
N ALA A 128 1.00 -23.32 5.05
CA ALA A 128 2.40 -23.55 5.44
C ALA A 128 3.20 -24.27 4.36
N GLU A 129 2.64 -25.35 3.80
CA GLU A 129 3.25 -26.10 2.71
C GLU A 129 3.40 -25.25 1.44
N TYR A 130 2.39 -24.43 1.12
CA TYR A 130 2.43 -23.49 0.00
C TYR A 130 3.55 -22.47 0.15
N VAL A 131 3.68 -21.84 1.33
CA VAL A 131 4.71 -20.84 1.66
C VAL A 131 6.11 -21.45 1.54
N GLU A 132 6.33 -22.64 2.10
CA GLU A 132 7.62 -23.32 2.03
C GLU A 132 8.06 -23.58 0.58
N ARG A 133 7.13 -24.02 -0.28
CA ARG A 133 7.42 -24.31 -1.68
C ARG A 133 7.66 -23.10 -2.54
N ASN A 134 6.92 -22.00 -2.31
CA ASN A 134 6.83 -20.90 -3.26
C ASN A 134 7.57 -19.65 -2.84
N THR A 135 7.86 -19.44 -1.55
CA THR A 135 8.49 -18.19 -1.11
C THR A 135 9.99 -18.30 -0.92
N ARG A 136 10.58 -19.51 -0.85
CA ARG A 136 12.00 -19.79 -0.61
C ARG A 136 12.63 -19.13 0.62
N TYR A 137 11.88 -18.28 1.29
CA TYR A 137 12.28 -17.53 2.47
C TYR A 137 11.21 -17.82 3.52
N ASN A 138 11.58 -18.48 4.61
CA ASN A 138 10.69 -18.83 5.72
C ASN A 138 10.00 -17.59 6.31
N GLY A 139 9.14 -16.96 5.46
CA GLY A 139 8.16 -15.96 5.83
C GLY A 139 8.68 -14.66 6.44
N PHE A 140 9.84 -14.13 6.00
CA PHE A 140 10.27 -12.76 6.38
C PHE A 140 9.84 -12.34 7.80
N ASP A 141 10.10 -13.18 8.79
CA ASP A 141 9.89 -12.95 10.24
C ASP A 141 8.55 -12.25 10.61
N GLY A 142 7.45 -12.76 10.06
CA GLY A 142 6.10 -12.29 10.41
C GLY A 142 5.57 -11.10 9.59
N LYS A 143 6.33 -10.58 8.63
CA LYS A 143 5.87 -9.48 7.76
C LYS A 143 5.01 -9.94 6.61
N TRP A 144 5.20 -11.18 6.17
CA TRP A 144 4.39 -11.79 5.12
C TRP A 144 3.48 -12.84 5.74
N GLN A 145 2.21 -12.50 5.83
CA GLN A 145 1.18 -13.33 6.42
C GLN A 145 0.32 -13.95 5.33
N PHE A 146 0.00 -15.21 5.48
CA PHE A 146 -0.97 -15.93 4.68
C PHE A 146 -2.10 -16.35 5.61
N LEU A 147 -3.27 -15.79 5.41
CA LEU A 147 -4.38 -15.88 6.34
C LEU A 147 -5.52 -16.71 5.77
N THR A 148 -6.09 -17.53 6.63
CA THR A 148 -7.32 -18.28 6.40
C THR A 148 -8.23 -18.18 7.62
N GLY A 149 -9.49 -18.58 7.51
CA GLY A 149 -10.42 -18.51 8.63
C GLY A 149 -11.84 -18.92 8.26
N ALA A 150 -12.83 -18.40 8.98
CA ALA A 150 -14.21 -18.66 8.67
C ALA A 150 -14.59 -18.07 7.29
N PRO A 151 -15.28 -18.84 6.41
CA PRO A 151 -15.66 -18.36 5.08
C PRO A 151 -16.42 -17.04 5.13
N GLU A 152 -17.31 -16.87 6.07
CA GLU A 152 -18.14 -15.68 6.23
C GLU A 152 -17.31 -14.44 6.54
N GLU A 153 -16.23 -14.58 7.31
CA GLU A 153 -15.32 -13.48 7.64
C GLU A 153 -14.47 -13.10 6.41
N ILE A 154 -14.00 -14.07 5.65
CA ILE A 154 -13.27 -13.83 4.39
C ILE A 154 -14.21 -13.15 3.39
N ASP A 155 -15.45 -13.60 3.24
CA ASP A 155 -16.42 -13.03 2.31
C ASP A 155 -16.77 -11.59 2.68
N ARG A 156 -16.94 -11.29 3.98
CA ARG A 156 -17.15 -9.93 4.47
C ARG A 156 -15.97 -9.02 4.13
N LEU A 157 -14.74 -9.44 4.45
CA LEU A 157 -13.52 -8.67 4.14
C LEU A 157 -13.43 -8.38 2.64
N VAL A 158 -13.59 -9.39 1.80
CA VAL A 158 -13.46 -9.26 0.34
C VAL A 158 -14.51 -8.30 -0.22
N ALA A 159 -15.78 -8.49 0.14
CA ALA A 159 -16.87 -7.74 -0.46
C ALA A 159 -17.08 -6.35 0.16
N GLU A 160 -16.99 -6.23 1.50
CA GLU A 160 -17.34 -5.00 2.20
C GLU A 160 -16.12 -4.12 2.45
N ASP A 161 -15.01 -4.70 2.95
CA ASP A 161 -13.84 -3.91 3.32
C ASP A 161 -12.97 -3.58 2.11
N PHE A 162 -12.74 -4.56 1.23
CA PHE A 162 -11.89 -4.38 0.05
C PHE A 162 -12.67 -4.13 -1.25
N MET A 163 -13.99 -4.10 -1.20
CA MET A 163 -14.87 -3.80 -2.35
C MET A 163 -14.58 -4.68 -3.59
N ILE A 164 -14.16 -5.92 -3.38
CA ILE A 164 -13.81 -6.85 -4.45
C ILE A 164 -15.06 -7.63 -4.86
N GLN A 165 -15.39 -7.54 -6.15
CA GLN A 165 -16.42 -8.39 -6.76
C GLN A 165 -15.77 -9.64 -7.31
N ARG A 166 -16.15 -10.82 -6.78
CA ARG A 166 -15.69 -12.10 -7.31
C ARG A 166 -16.50 -12.52 -8.53
N ASP A 167 -15.84 -13.13 -9.51
CA ASP A 167 -16.52 -13.79 -10.61
C ASP A 167 -17.22 -15.05 -10.07
N PRO A 168 -18.54 -15.21 -10.25
CA PRO A 168 -19.24 -16.41 -9.80
C PRO A 168 -18.77 -17.72 -10.46
N GLU A 169 -18.18 -17.63 -11.67
CA GLU A 169 -17.67 -18.79 -12.41
C GLU A 169 -16.23 -19.15 -11.99
N ASP A 170 -15.47 -18.18 -11.45
CA ASP A 170 -14.10 -18.40 -10.97
C ASP A 170 -13.81 -17.52 -9.73
N PRO A 171 -14.45 -17.81 -8.59
CA PRO A 171 -14.41 -16.94 -7.41
C PRO A 171 -13.02 -16.83 -6.74
N ASN A 172 -12.12 -17.75 -7.05
CA ASN A 172 -10.76 -17.77 -6.50
C ASN A 172 -9.75 -17.04 -7.39
N ASN A 173 -10.15 -16.60 -8.57
CA ASN A 173 -9.29 -15.91 -9.53
C ASN A 173 -9.34 -14.40 -9.33
N VAL A 174 -8.88 -13.94 -8.20
CA VAL A 174 -8.74 -12.51 -7.89
C VAL A 174 -7.28 -12.12 -7.96
N ALA A 175 -6.95 -11.26 -8.90
CA ALA A 175 -5.60 -10.72 -9.06
C ALA A 175 -5.51 -9.27 -8.56
N THR A 176 -6.30 -8.91 -7.54
CA THR A 176 -6.32 -7.57 -6.96
C THR A 176 -5.34 -7.49 -5.80
N LEU A 177 -4.58 -6.41 -5.77
CA LEU A 177 -3.71 -6.01 -4.67
C LEU A 177 -4.15 -4.64 -4.19
N TRP A 178 -4.45 -4.52 -2.92
CA TRP A 178 -4.74 -3.24 -2.27
C TRP A 178 -3.54 -2.75 -1.47
N LEU A 179 -3.29 -1.46 -1.52
CA LEU A 179 -2.38 -0.76 -0.64
C LEU A 179 -3.18 -0.05 0.45
N VAL A 180 -2.81 -0.30 1.70
CA VAL A 180 -3.50 0.19 2.89
C VAL A 180 -2.51 1.00 3.73
N ASP A 181 -2.96 2.15 4.22
CA ASP A 181 -2.12 3.01 5.05
C ASP A 181 -2.11 2.59 6.53
N ALA A 182 -1.30 3.29 7.31
CA ALA A 182 -1.09 3.02 8.73
C ALA A 182 -2.35 3.20 9.62
N GLU A 183 -3.37 3.85 9.11
CA GLU A 183 -4.66 4.03 9.78
C GLU A 183 -5.72 3.05 9.28
N GLY A 184 -5.38 2.20 8.28
CA GLY A 184 -6.24 1.17 7.70
C GLY A 184 -7.07 1.63 6.51
N PHE A 185 -6.82 2.81 5.92
CA PHE A 185 -7.54 3.28 4.74
C PHE A 185 -6.98 2.71 3.44
N LEU A 186 -7.87 2.43 2.49
CA LEU A 186 -7.49 1.99 1.14
C LEU A 186 -6.93 3.18 0.35
N ARG A 187 -5.68 3.05 -0.15
CA ARG A 187 -4.94 4.12 -0.79
C ARG A 187 -4.49 3.80 -2.23
N GLY A 188 -4.45 2.54 -2.61
CA GLY A 188 -4.08 2.10 -3.95
C GLY A 188 -4.67 0.75 -4.30
N VAL A 189 -4.96 0.53 -5.60
CA VAL A 189 -5.40 -0.76 -6.13
C VAL A 189 -4.60 -1.09 -7.38
N TYR A 190 -4.11 -2.33 -7.47
CA TYR A 190 -3.17 -2.79 -8.48
C TYR A 190 -3.54 -4.20 -8.92
N HIS A 191 -3.02 -4.61 -10.07
CA HIS A 191 -3.16 -5.98 -10.55
C HIS A 191 -1.97 -6.82 -10.05
N ALA A 192 -2.21 -7.74 -9.12
CA ALA A 192 -1.17 -8.48 -8.40
C ALA A 192 -0.28 -9.36 -9.30
N ALA A 193 -0.74 -9.74 -10.50
CA ALA A 193 0.05 -10.50 -11.48
C ALA A 193 0.84 -9.62 -12.46
N SER A 194 0.68 -8.30 -12.41
CA SER A 194 1.38 -7.33 -13.27
C SER A 194 2.67 -6.85 -12.59
N GLU A 195 3.80 -6.97 -13.31
CA GLU A 195 5.09 -6.48 -12.81
C GLU A 195 5.13 -4.96 -12.71
N ASP A 196 4.50 -4.25 -13.65
CA ASP A 196 4.42 -2.80 -13.65
C ASP A 196 3.57 -2.29 -12.47
N ASP A 197 2.41 -2.90 -12.23
CA ASP A 197 1.55 -2.55 -11.10
C ASP A 197 2.22 -2.79 -9.75
N ILE A 198 2.97 -3.88 -9.62
CA ILE A 198 3.74 -4.16 -8.40
C ILE A 198 4.85 -3.12 -8.19
N ARG A 199 5.49 -2.66 -9.28
CA ARG A 199 6.48 -1.58 -9.17
C ARG A 199 5.84 -0.29 -8.70
N ASP A 200 4.70 0.08 -9.29
CA ASP A 200 3.95 1.27 -8.90
C ASP A 200 3.48 1.17 -7.43
N ALA A 201 2.98 0.01 -7.00
CA ALA A 201 2.62 -0.24 -5.60
C ALA A 201 3.81 -0.04 -4.64
N VAL A 202 5.01 -0.47 -5.04
CA VAL A 202 6.24 -0.28 -4.22
C VAL A 202 6.65 1.19 -4.15
N GLU A 203 6.49 1.96 -5.24
CA GLU A 203 6.74 3.40 -5.22
C GLU A 203 5.72 4.12 -4.32
N ASP A 204 4.47 3.71 -4.36
CA ASP A 204 3.38 4.29 -3.56
C ASP A 204 3.51 3.95 -2.06
N ILE A 205 4.10 2.80 -1.69
CA ILE A 205 4.49 2.52 -0.29
C ILE A 205 5.45 3.62 0.23
N ALA A 206 6.42 4.03 -0.59
CA ALA A 206 7.37 5.07 -0.17
C ALA A 206 6.68 6.43 0.04
N LEU A 207 5.62 6.73 -0.74
CA LEU A 207 4.80 7.92 -0.54
C LEU A 207 4.02 7.86 0.78
N LEU A 208 3.35 6.72 1.07
CA LEU A 208 2.60 6.54 2.32
C LEU A 208 3.52 6.60 3.55
N LYS A 209 4.71 6.02 3.49
CA LYS A 209 5.70 6.15 4.56
C LYS A 209 6.04 7.61 4.82
N LYS A 210 6.28 8.38 3.77
CA LYS A 210 6.55 9.82 3.90
C LYS A 210 5.38 10.59 4.49
N GLU A 211 4.14 10.27 4.10
CA GLU A 211 2.93 10.85 4.69
C GLU A 211 2.85 10.55 6.20
N MET A 212 3.15 9.32 6.60
CA MET A 212 3.16 8.86 7.98
C MET A 212 4.22 9.60 8.81
N ASP A 213 5.44 9.75 8.30
CA ASP A 213 6.52 10.48 8.97
C ASP A 213 6.14 11.94 9.20
N VAL A 214 5.60 12.62 8.18
CA VAL A 214 5.15 14.02 8.29
C VAL A 214 4.03 14.16 9.32
N ALA A 215 3.07 13.23 9.35
CA ALA A 215 1.98 13.25 10.33
C ALA A 215 2.47 13.04 11.77
N THR A 216 3.53 12.27 11.97
CA THR A 216 4.15 12.04 13.28
C THR A 216 4.86 13.30 13.78
N TYR A 217 5.67 13.95 12.93
CA TYR A 217 6.35 15.21 13.28
C TYR A 217 5.39 16.37 13.57
N ALA A 218 4.20 16.37 12.97
CA ALA A 218 3.20 17.42 13.22
C ALA A 218 2.44 17.27 14.55
N ARG A 219 2.58 16.12 15.22
CA ARG A 219 1.93 15.81 16.51
C ARG A 219 2.85 16.00 17.71
N GLU A 220 4.15 16.11 17.48
CA GLU A 220 5.18 16.43 18.48
C GLU A 220 5.37 17.95 18.65
#